data_cfa734d4f5d912209429c49e2168ce04
#
_entry.id   cfa734d4f5d912209429c49e2168ce04
#
_cell.length_a   1.000
_cell.length_b   1.000
_cell.length_c   1.000
_cell.angle_alpha   90.00
_cell.angle_beta   90.00
_cell.angle_gamma   90.00
#
_symmetry.space_group_name_H-M   'P 1'
#
loop_
_entity.id
_entity.type
_entity.pdbx_description
1 polymer ?
#
loop_
_entity_poly.entity_id
_entity_poly.type
_entity_poly.pdbx_seq_one_letter_code
_entity_poly.pdbx_strand_id
1 'polypeptide(L)'
;MQLKKILTAITAFMALTVNVYASDPIKIGVYLPLSGQNAFGGQLEIRGIELAHKKIPEILGRKVELIIIDNKSDKVEAANAVMRLTASEKVNGIIGSYGSSLALAGGEISEKAKTPSVATSATNPLVTQGKKYYFRACFIDSYQGVGIATYAIQTLHAKKAAVLKDISNDYAIGLASYFIRAFKKLGGEVVSNLNYNSGDQDFSAVLTQIIAQKPDILFIPSYFAEGAIIMKQARELGAKFQIMGGDAMDNPETITIAGKAAEGFLHTTLPYSEDMPNMSVAAQEFTAEWKKAYPDKEPNINSVLGYTSYMMFMKAIENAGSADREKITIALSKLKDFKTPFGNMSMDENHNPKIPIGIIKIQDGKRVYLEEVKPAF
;
A
#
# COMPACT_ATOMS: atom_id res chain seq x y z
N MET A 1 82.55 44.85 -14.43
CA MET A 1 81.26 45.05 -14.97
C MET A 1 80.53 43.74 -14.91
N GLN A 2 79.66 43.58 -13.89
CA GLN A 2 78.96 42.30 -13.61
C GLN A 2 77.61 42.33 -14.25
N LEU A 3 77.30 41.33 -15.12
CA LEU A 3 75.97 41.07 -15.63
C LEU A 3 75.24 40.18 -14.60
N LYS A 4 74.16 40.73 -14.01
CA LYS A 4 73.22 39.97 -13.21
C LYS A 4 72.31 39.20 -14.12
N LYS A 5 72.33 37.87 -14.02
CA LYS A 5 71.23 36.99 -14.63
C LYS A 5 70.06 36.94 -13.71
N ILE A 6 68.94 37.44 -14.20
CA ILE A 6 67.64 37.28 -13.52
C ILE A 6 67.02 36.00 -14.08
N LEU A 7 66.87 34.99 -13.20
CA LEU A 7 66.21 33.73 -13.49
C LEU A 7 64.75 33.90 -13.10
N THR A 8 63.85 34.03 -14.09
CA THR A 8 62.41 34.08 -13.86
C THR A 8 61.90 32.66 -13.79
N ALA A 9 61.51 32.18 -12.60
CA ALA A 9 60.83 30.90 -12.40
C ALA A 9 59.35 31.07 -12.77
N ILE A 10 58.92 30.49 -13.88
CA ILE A 10 57.52 30.37 -14.24
C ILE A 10 56.93 29.15 -13.53
N THR A 11 56.20 29.37 -12.44
CA THR A 11 55.48 28.31 -11.75
C THR A 11 54.19 28.05 -12.53
N ALA A 12 54.13 26.98 -13.32
CA ALA A 12 52.95 26.54 -14.02
C ALA A 12 52.00 25.92 -12.95
N PHE A 13 50.98 26.67 -12.60
CA PHE A 13 49.83 26.19 -11.79
C PHE A 13 48.94 25.34 -12.70
N MET A 14 49.16 24.01 -12.66
CA MET A 14 48.36 23.04 -13.36
C MET A 14 47.02 22.92 -12.59
N ALA A 15 46.03 23.70 -12.98
CA ALA A 15 44.67 23.56 -12.47
C ALA A 15 44.12 22.20 -12.95
N LEU A 16 44.13 21.18 -12.05
CA LEU A 16 43.39 19.97 -12.26
C LEU A 16 41.88 20.35 -12.25
N THR A 17 41.33 20.54 -13.42
CA THR A 17 39.86 20.54 -13.59
C THR A 17 39.39 19.11 -13.36
N VAL A 18 38.97 18.81 -12.12
CA VAL A 18 38.21 17.60 -11.84
C VAL A 18 36.89 17.76 -12.58
N ASN A 19 36.79 17.15 -13.77
CA ASN A 19 35.51 16.94 -14.42
C ASN A 19 34.70 16.02 -13.50
N VAL A 20 33.89 16.59 -12.63
CA VAL A 20 32.82 15.86 -11.93
C VAL A 20 31.83 15.47 -13.00
N TYR A 21 32.05 14.33 -13.64
CA TYR A 21 30.98 13.71 -14.42
C TYR A 21 29.82 13.48 -13.45
N ALA A 22 28.72 14.19 -13.66
CA ALA A 22 27.49 13.91 -12.94
C ALA A 22 27.18 12.43 -13.17
N SER A 23 27.26 11.63 -12.12
CA SER A 23 26.94 10.21 -12.24
C SER A 23 25.48 10.08 -12.68
N ASP A 24 25.19 9.13 -13.56
CA ASP A 24 23.80 8.88 -14.04
C ASP A 24 22.83 8.80 -12.87
N PRO A 25 21.62 9.37 -12.97
CA PRO A 25 20.64 9.34 -11.91
C PRO A 25 20.27 7.90 -11.56
N ILE A 26 19.85 7.68 -10.32
CA ILE A 26 19.22 6.42 -9.91
C ILE A 26 17.75 6.51 -10.28
N LYS A 27 17.30 5.65 -11.17
CA LYS A 27 15.93 5.66 -11.67
C LYS A 27 15.03 4.74 -10.86
N ILE A 28 13.99 5.29 -10.29
CA ILE A 28 12.91 4.52 -9.62
C ILE A 28 11.65 4.64 -10.45
N GLY A 29 11.19 3.51 -10.98
CA GLY A 29 9.91 3.44 -11.70
C GLY A 29 8.74 3.40 -10.71
N VAL A 30 7.64 4.02 -11.09
CA VAL A 30 6.39 3.99 -10.32
C VAL A 30 5.26 3.63 -11.28
N TYR A 31 4.47 2.60 -10.95
CA TYR A 31 3.26 2.28 -11.72
C TYR A 31 2.07 2.14 -10.78
N LEU A 32 1.17 3.10 -10.85
CA LEU A 32 0.01 3.22 -9.97
C LEU A 32 -1.25 3.53 -10.79
N PRO A 33 -2.45 3.19 -10.31
CA PRO A 33 -3.68 3.65 -10.93
C PRO A 33 -3.90 5.14 -10.61
N LEU A 34 -3.46 6.02 -11.49
CA LEU A 34 -3.65 7.47 -11.33
C LEU A 34 -4.94 7.94 -12.01
N SER A 35 -5.52 7.10 -12.85
CA SER A 35 -6.85 7.24 -13.45
C SER A 35 -7.65 5.93 -13.36
N GLY A 36 -8.94 5.96 -13.71
CA GLY A 36 -9.84 4.81 -13.62
C GLY A 36 -10.40 4.58 -12.22
N GLN A 37 -10.98 3.41 -11.99
CA GLN A 37 -11.79 3.07 -10.81
C GLN A 37 -11.03 3.19 -9.48
N ASN A 38 -9.73 2.86 -9.47
CA ASN A 38 -8.88 2.87 -8.28
C ASN A 38 -8.04 4.14 -8.14
N ALA A 39 -8.31 5.17 -8.95
CA ALA A 39 -7.46 6.37 -9.06
C ALA A 39 -7.24 7.07 -7.72
N PHE A 40 -8.24 7.16 -6.88
CA PHE A 40 -8.13 7.90 -5.62
C PHE A 40 -7.06 7.29 -4.69
N GLY A 41 -7.03 5.95 -4.56
CA GLY A 41 -5.99 5.26 -3.77
C GLY A 41 -4.59 5.48 -4.36
N GLY A 42 -4.43 5.27 -5.66
CA GLY A 42 -3.16 5.50 -6.35
C GLY A 42 -2.66 6.95 -6.27
N GLN A 43 -3.59 7.92 -6.32
CA GLN A 43 -3.25 9.34 -6.16
C GLN A 43 -2.79 9.70 -4.74
N LEU A 44 -3.26 9.00 -3.70
CA LEU A 44 -2.75 9.17 -2.34
C LEU A 44 -1.36 8.54 -2.19
N GLU A 45 -1.16 7.37 -2.80
CA GLU A 45 0.14 6.70 -2.79
C GLU A 45 1.23 7.52 -3.51
N ILE A 46 0.92 8.07 -4.70
CA ILE A 46 1.92 8.87 -5.42
C ILE A 46 2.31 10.12 -4.64
N ARG A 47 1.37 10.79 -3.96
CA ARG A 47 1.69 11.92 -3.08
C ARG A 47 2.62 11.53 -1.93
N GLY A 48 2.42 10.34 -1.35
CA GLY A 48 3.33 9.78 -0.34
C GLY A 48 4.74 9.56 -0.89
N ILE A 49 4.85 8.99 -2.11
CA ILE A 49 6.12 8.79 -2.80
C ILE A 49 6.81 10.13 -3.08
N GLU A 50 6.08 11.10 -3.61
CA GLU A 50 6.62 12.44 -3.92
C GLU A 50 7.09 13.18 -2.66
N LEU A 51 6.35 13.05 -1.55
CA LEU A 51 6.75 13.61 -0.26
C LEU A 51 8.07 13.00 0.23
N ALA A 52 8.21 11.68 0.15
CA ALA A 52 9.43 10.97 0.51
C ALA A 52 10.59 11.31 -0.43
N HIS A 53 10.33 11.42 -1.73
CA HIS A 53 11.33 11.83 -2.73
C HIS A 53 11.82 13.26 -2.48
N LYS A 54 10.93 14.18 -2.12
CA LYS A 54 11.32 15.55 -1.75
C LYS A 54 12.23 15.57 -0.51
N LYS A 55 12.04 14.63 0.42
CA LYS A 55 12.87 14.49 1.63
C LYS A 55 14.24 13.90 1.31
N ILE A 56 14.31 12.90 0.43
CA ILE A 56 15.56 12.24 0.00
C ILE A 56 15.63 12.26 -1.54
N PRO A 57 15.98 13.41 -2.16
CA PRO A 57 16.07 13.51 -3.61
C PRO A 57 17.37 12.94 -4.20
N GLU A 58 18.33 12.63 -3.34
CA GLU A 58 19.65 12.12 -3.72
C GLU A 58 20.10 11.01 -2.77
N ILE A 59 20.80 10.01 -3.30
CA ILE A 59 21.37 8.91 -2.53
C ILE A 59 22.69 8.50 -3.17
N LEU A 60 23.71 8.15 -2.37
CA LEU A 60 25.07 7.81 -2.83
C LEU A 60 25.69 8.92 -3.71
N GLY A 61 25.37 10.20 -3.46
CA GLY A 61 25.83 11.33 -4.26
C GLY A 61 25.23 11.41 -5.67
N ARG A 62 24.13 10.71 -5.94
CA ARG A 62 23.43 10.67 -7.21
C ARG A 62 21.99 11.11 -7.03
N LYS A 63 21.46 11.88 -7.97
CA LYS A 63 20.03 12.25 -8.01
C LYS A 63 19.17 11.00 -8.17
N VAL A 64 18.01 10.99 -7.52
CA VAL A 64 16.97 9.99 -7.76
C VAL A 64 15.96 10.58 -8.75
N GLU A 65 15.68 9.85 -9.81
CA GLU A 65 14.68 10.20 -10.83
C GLU A 65 13.48 9.29 -10.69
N LEU A 66 12.28 9.86 -10.55
CA LEU A 66 11.02 9.11 -10.57
C LEU A 66 10.48 9.05 -12.00
N ILE A 67 10.23 7.84 -12.50
CA ILE A 67 9.56 7.59 -13.78
C ILE A 67 8.18 7.04 -13.49
N ILE A 68 7.17 7.91 -13.58
CA ILE A 68 5.79 7.62 -13.18
C ILE A 68 4.95 7.23 -14.39
N ILE A 69 4.26 6.10 -14.30
CA ILE A 69 3.35 5.59 -15.35
C ILE A 69 1.99 5.30 -14.72
N ASP A 70 0.94 5.88 -15.30
CA ASP A 70 -0.44 5.56 -14.95
C ASP A 70 -0.83 4.20 -15.56
N ASN A 71 -1.25 3.24 -14.74
CA ASN A 71 -1.74 1.95 -15.19
C ASN A 71 -3.27 1.92 -15.41
N LYS A 72 -3.94 3.06 -15.27
CA LYS A 72 -5.36 3.28 -15.58
C LYS A 72 -6.33 2.31 -14.88
N SER A 73 -5.93 1.72 -13.76
CA SER A 73 -6.68 0.66 -13.06
C SER A 73 -6.90 -0.61 -13.90
N ASP A 74 -6.06 -0.85 -14.90
CA ASP A 74 -6.17 -1.96 -15.85
C ASP A 74 -4.97 -2.92 -15.76
N LYS A 75 -5.23 -4.24 -15.79
CA LYS A 75 -4.19 -5.28 -15.65
C LYS A 75 -3.20 -5.28 -16.84
N VAL A 76 -3.69 -5.01 -18.04
CA VAL A 76 -2.85 -4.98 -19.25
C VAL A 76 -1.96 -3.74 -19.24
N GLU A 77 -2.52 -2.60 -18.86
CA GLU A 77 -1.74 -1.36 -18.71
C GLU A 77 -0.72 -1.46 -17.57
N ALA A 78 -1.04 -2.16 -16.47
CA ALA A 78 -0.08 -2.43 -15.40
C ALA A 78 1.11 -3.28 -15.90
N ALA A 79 0.84 -4.31 -16.71
CA ALA A 79 1.86 -5.13 -17.33
C ALA A 79 2.72 -4.30 -18.32
N ASN A 80 2.08 -3.50 -19.19
CA ASN A 80 2.75 -2.62 -20.14
C ASN A 80 3.62 -1.57 -19.45
N ALA A 81 3.15 -1.00 -18.35
CA ALA A 81 3.91 -0.03 -17.53
C ALA A 81 5.21 -0.66 -17.02
N VAL A 82 5.14 -1.85 -16.42
CA VAL A 82 6.33 -2.53 -15.89
C VAL A 82 7.27 -2.97 -17.02
N MET A 83 6.74 -3.40 -18.16
CA MET A 83 7.55 -3.73 -19.33
C MET A 83 8.34 -2.50 -19.80
N ARG A 84 7.69 -1.34 -19.92
CA ARG A 84 8.36 -0.08 -20.29
C ARG A 84 9.42 0.30 -19.26
N LEU A 85 9.09 0.26 -17.96
CA LEU A 85 10.02 0.60 -16.86
C LEU A 85 11.28 -0.28 -16.88
N THR A 86 11.12 -1.59 -17.13
CA THR A 86 12.23 -2.56 -17.09
C THR A 86 13.09 -2.56 -18.36
N ALA A 87 12.47 -2.52 -19.54
CA ALA A 87 13.14 -2.69 -20.83
C ALA A 87 13.61 -1.37 -21.45
N SER A 88 12.75 -0.33 -21.46
CA SER A 88 13.05 0.95 -22.11
C SER A 88 13.74 1.91 -21.15
N GLU A 89 13.16 2.15 -19.99
CA GLU A 89 13.67 3.11 -19.00
C GLU A 89 14.83 2.54 -18.18
N LYS A 90 14.92 1.19 -18.08
CA LYS A 90 15.98 0.45 -17.38
C LYS A 90 16.12 0.89 -15.92
N VAL A 91 15.00 1.08 -15.21
CA VAL A 91 14.98 1.55 -13.83
C VAL A 91 15.73 0.62 -12.88
N ASN A 92 16.27 1.17 -11.79
CA ASN A 92 17.00 0.43 -10.77
C ASN A 92 16.06 -0.30 -9.79
N GLY A 93 14.83 0.18 -9.62
CA GLY A 93 13.78 -0.42 -8.80
C GLY A 93 12.40 0.10 -9.20
N ILE A 94 11.34 -0.58 -8.76
CA ILE A 94 9.95 -0.27 -9.11
C ILE A 94 9.11 -0.18 -7.84
N ILE A 95 8.31 0.88 -7.70
CA ILE A 95 7.27 1.03 -6.69
C ILE A 95 5.91 0.84 -7.35
N GLY A 96 5.07 0.00 -6.74
CA GLY A 96 3.70 -0.24 -7.19
C GLY A 96 3.38 -1.74 -7.23
N SER A 97 2.12 -2.08 -7.35
CA SER A 97 0.99 -1.20 -7.59
C SER A 97 0.04 -1.16 -6.39
N TYR A 98 -0.86 -0.17 -6.37
CA TYR A 98 -2.09 -0.24 -5.62
C TYR A 98 -2.98 -1.33 -6.19
N GLY A 99 -3.49 -2.21 -5.31
CA GLY A 99 -4.39 -3.27 -5.72
C GLY A 99 -3.70 -4.54 -6.21
N SER A 100 -4.13 -5.70 -5.67
CA SER A 100 -3.46 -6.98 -5.86
C SER A 100 -3.43 -7.44 -7.31
N SER A 101 -4.54 -7.28 -8.05
CA SER A 101 -4.61 -7.69 -9.45
C SER A 101 -3.61 -6.95 -10.35
N LEU A 102 -3.42 -5.64 -10.11
CA LEU A 102 -2.46 -4.83 -10.86
C LEU A 102 -1.01 -5.20 -10.48
N ALA A 103 -0.78 -5.44 -9.17
CA ALA A 103 0.52 -5.87 -8.68
C ALA A 103 0.90 -7.26 -9.20
N LEU A 104 -0.04 -8.19 -9.29
CA LEU A 104 0.19 -9.52 -9.88
C LEU A 104 0.58 -9.41 -11.36
N ALA A 105 -0.16 -8.61 -12.14
CA ALA A 105 0.12 -8.43 -13.57
C ALA A 105 1.51 -7.83 -13.83
N GLY A 106 1.90 -6.78 -13.11
CA GLY A 106 3.22 -6.18 -13.23
C GLY A 106 4.34 -7.01 -12.62
N GLY A 107 4.04 -7.74 -11.55
CA GLY A 107 5.00 -8.52 -10.78
C GLY A 107 5.66 -9.65 -11.55
N GLU A 108 4.93 -10.33 -12.42
CA GLU A 108 5.48 -11.37 -13.29
C GLU A 108 6.55 -10.82 -14.26
N ILE A 109 6.36 -9.58 -14.70
CA ILE A 109 7.30 -8.93 -15.64
C ILE A 109 8.55 -8.46 -14.89
N SER A 110 8.38 -7.83 -13.71
CA SER A 110 9.50 -7.37 -12.91
C SER A 110 10.37 -8.52 -12.43
N GLU A 111 9.77 -9.66 -12.05
CA GLU A 111 10.46 -10.88 -11.66
C GLU A 111 11.33 -11.43 -12.80
N LYS A 112 10.74 -11.59 -14.00
CA LYS A 112 11.47 -12.03 -15.21
C LYS A 112 12.60 -11.07 -15.59
N ALA A 113 12.38 -9.77 -15.42
CA ALA A 113 13.37 -8.74 -15.69
C ALA A 113 14.42 -8.58 -14.56
N LYS A 114 14.32 -9.36 -13.49
CA LYS A 114 15.20 -9.28 -12.31
C LYS A 114 15.31 -7.86 -11.76
N THR A 115 14.16 -7.16 -11.67
CA THR A 115 14.09 -5.78 -11.21
C THR A 115 13.39 -5.73 -9.86
N PRO A 116 14.07 -5.29 -8.78
CA PRO A 116 13.46 -5.23 -7.46
C PRO A 116 12.23 -4.34 -7.47
N SER A 117 11.13 -4.84 -6.92
CA SER A 117 9.86 -4.16 -6.89
C SER A 117 9.27 -4.18 -5.48
N VAL A 118 8.61 -3.09 -5.07
CA VAL A 118 7.90 -2.99 -3.80
C VAL A 118 6.45 -2.63 -4.09
N ALA A 119 5.53 -3.58 -3.85
CA ALA A 119 4.09 -3.30 -3.85
C ALA A 119 3.74 -2.38 -2.70
N THR A 120 2.96 -1.35 -2.97
CA THR A 120 2.53 -0.38 -1.96
C THR A 120 1.47 -0.99 -1.03
N SER A 121 0.27 -1.25 -1.53
CA SER A 121 -0.88 -1.72 -0.76
C SER A 121 -1.50 -3.02 -1.29
N ALA A 122 -0.80 -3.77 -2.14
CA ALA A 122 -1.29 -5.04 -2.65
C ALA A 122 -1.07 -6.17 -1.63
N THR A 123 -2.13 -6.57 -0.96
CA THR A 123 -2.11 -7.45 0.22
C THR A 123 -2.25 -8.95 -0.09
N ASN A 124 -2.67 -9.34 -1.30
CA ASN A 124 -2.81 -10.76 -1.67
C ASN A 124 -1.47 -11.49 -1.56
N PRO A 125 -1.37 -12.62 -0.82
CA PRO A 125 -0.10 -13.35 -0.65
C PRO A 125 0.61 -13.73 -1.95
N LEU A 126 -0.14 -13.99 -3.04
CA LEU A 126 0.42 -14.36 -4.35
C LEU A 126 1.30 -13.27 -4.97
N VAL A 127 1.21 -12.03 -4.50
CA VAL A 127 2.03 -10.91 -5.02
C VAL A 127 3.53 -11.18 -4.83
N THR A 128 3.93 -11.70 -3.67
CA THR A 128 5.34 -11.98 -3.35
C THR A 128 5.67 -13.47 -3.35
N GLN A 129 4.66 -14.34 -3.27
CA GLN A 129 4.87 -15.78 -3.16
C GLN A 129 5.69 -16.36 -4.32
N GLY A 130 6.81 -16.98 -3.99
CA GLY A 130 7.72 -17.60 -4.96
C GLY A 130 8.53 -16.61 -5.81
N LYS A 131 8.52 -15.32 -5.48
CA LYS A 131 9.25 -14.28 -6.20
C LYS A 131 10.48 -13.82 -5.41
N LYS A 132 11.61 -13.69 -6.11
CA LYS A 132 12.86 -13.20 -5.54
C LYS A 132 12.94 -11.67 -5.54
N TYR A 133 12.37 -11.03 -6.57
CA TYR A 133 12.52 -9.59 -6.81
C TYR A 133 11.30 -8.78 -6.41
N TYR A 134 10.25 -9.39 -5.82
CA TYR A 134 9.05 -8.67 -5.42
C TYR A 134 8.86 -8.70 -3.90
N PHE A 135 8.70 -7.50 -3.33
CA PHE A 135 8.50 -7.18 -1.92
C PHE A 135 7.19 -6.43 -1.75
N ARG A 136 6.79 -6.17 -0.51
CA ARG A 136 5.66 -5.28 -0.22
C ARG A 136 5.91 -4.40 1.00
N ALA A 137 5.17 -3.29 1.08
CA ALA A 137 5.21 -2.39 2.23
C ALA A 137 4.05 -2.63 3.22
N CYS A 138 3.01 -3.39 2.83
CA CYS A 138 1.81 -3.67 3.61
C CYS A 138 1.81 -5.09 4.22
N PHE A 139 0.87 -5.38 5.12
CA PHE A 139 0.60 -6.73 5.60
C PHE A 139 -0.04 -7.61 4.50
N ILE A 140 -0.34 -8.88 4.81
CA ILE A 140 -0.93 -9.83 3.85
C ILE A 140 -2.36 -10.23 4.24
N ASP A 141 -3.18 -10.56 3.23
CA ASP A 141 -4.59 -10.94 3.40
C ASP A 141 -4.78 -12.18 4.26
N SER A 142 -3.83 -13.12 4.24
CA SER A 142 -3.92 -14.32 5.10
C SER A 142 -3.87 -13.94 6.58
N TYR A 143 -3.11 -12.93 6.95
CA TYR A 143 -3.04 -12.38 8.31
C TYR A 143 -4.25 -11.47 8.58
N GLN A 144 -4.57 -10.59 7.64
CA GLN A 144 -5.71 -9.67 7.72
C GLN A 144 -7.03 -10.42 7.91
N GLY A 145 -7.31 -11.44 7.08
CA GLY A 145 -8.56 -12.20 7.14
C GLY A 145 -8.73 -12.95 8.46
N VAL A 146 -7.64 -13.46 9.06
CA VAL A 146 -7.68 -14.05 10.42
C VAL A 146 -7.95 -12.97 11.47
N GLY A 147 -7.32 -11.80 11.35
CA GLY A 147 -7.54 -10.68 12.28
C GLY A 147 -8.98 -10.19 12.28
N ILE A 148 -9.58 -9.98 11.10
CA ILE A 148 -10.99 -9.58 10.97
C ILE A 148 -11.92 -10.64 11.58
N ALA A 149 -11.68 -11.93 11.28
CA ALA A 149 -12.49 -13.02 11.83
C ALA A 149 -12.35 -13.12 13.35
N THR A 150 -11.14 -12.93 13.88
CA THR A 150 -10.88 -12.90 15.32
C THR A 150 -11.67 -11.78 16.00
N TYR A 151 -11.59 -10.56 15.44
CA TYR A 151 -12.33 -9.41 15.95
C TYR A 151 -13.85 -9.65 15.91
N ALA A 152 -14.35 -10.17 14.81
CA ALA A 152 -15.77 -10.48 14.65
C ALA A 152 -16.29 -11.48 15.71
N ILE A 153 -15.53 -12.55 16.00
CA ILE A 153 -15.93 -13.59 16.95
C ILE A 153 -15.69 -13.13 18.40
N GLN A 154 -14.50 -12.61 18.70
CA GLN A 154 -14.10 -12.37 20.09
C GLN A 154 -14.59 -11.04 20.64
N THR A 155 -14.59 -9.99 19.81
CA THR A 155 -15.00 -8.64 20.24
C THR A 155 -16.47 -8.36 19.94
N LEU A 156 -16.95 -8.72 18.74
CA LEU A 156 -18.35 -8.47 18.35
C LEU A 156 -19.28 -9.63 18.72
N HIS A 157 -18.75 -10.77 19.16
CA HIS A 157 -19.52 -11.98 19.52
C HIS A 157 -20.41 -12.49 18.37
N ALA A 158 -19.99 -12.24 17.13
CA ALA A 158 -20.73 -12.66 15.94
C ALA A 158 -20.71 -14.18 15.78
N LYS A 159 -21.86 -14.77 15.50
CA LYS A 159 -22.02 -16.21 15.26
C LYS A 159 -22.26 -16.51 13.79
N LYS A 160 -22.93 -15.59 13.08
CA LYS A 160 -23.32 -15.73 11.68
C LYS A 160 -22.73 -14.59 10.83
N ALA A 161 -22.03 -14.95 9.78
CA ALA A 161 -21.47 -13.99 8.82
C ALA A 161 -22.07 -14.20 7.42
N ALA A 162 -22.38 -13.11 6.75
CA ALA A 162 -22.52 -13.06 5.30
C ALA A 162 -21.26 -12.45 4.70
N VAL A 163 -20.91 -12.89 3.49
CA VAL A 163 -19.80 -12.34 2.70
C VAL A 163 -20.32 -11.94 1.34
N LEU A 164 -20.02 -10.71 0.93
CA LEU A 164 -20.32 -10.19 -0.42
C LEU A 164 -19.01 -9.67 -1.03
N LYS A 165 -18.54 -10.29 -2.12
CA LYS A 165 -17.22 -10.02 -2.70
C LYS A 165 -17.27 -9.77 -4.19
N ASP A 166 -16.35 -8.92 -4.65
CA ASP A 166 -16.07 -8.75 -6.07
C ASP A 166 -15.27 -9.97 -6.61
N ILE A 167 -15.83 -10.65 -7.62
CA ILE A 167 -15.17 -11.78 -8.28
C ILE A 167 -14.25 -11.36 -9.43
N SER A 168 -14.17 -10.08 -9.75
CA SER A 168 -13.34 -9.55 -10.82
C SER A 168 -11.91 -9.22 -10.35
N ASN A 169 -11.67 -9.20 -9.02
CA ASN A 169 -10.38 -8.86 -8.49
C ASN A 169 -9.82 -9.83 -7.44
N ASP A 170 -8.50 -10.03 -7.51
CA ASP A 170 -7.77 -11.02 -6.73
C ASP A 170 -7.69 -10.66 -5.23
N TYR A 171 -7.75 -9.38 -4.88
CA TYR A 171 -7.82 -8.93 -3.48
C TYR A 171 -9.10 -9.42 -2.80
N ALA A 172 -10.26 -9.08 -3.35
CA ALA A 172 -11.54 -9.43 -2.75
C ALA A 172 -11.75 -10.93 -2.63
N ILE A 173 -11.37 -11.70 -3.68
CA ILE A 173 -11.43 -13.16 -3.69
C ILE A 173 -10.54 -13.74 -2.60
N GLY A 174 -9.28 -13.28 -2.51
CA GLY A 174 -8.30 -13.75 -1.55
C GLY A 174 -8.71 -13.47 -0.12
N LEU A 175 -8.99 -12.22 0.21
CA LEU A 175 -9.35 -11.79 1.55
C LEU A 175 -10.66 -12.45 2.04
N ALA A 176 -11.69 -12.56 1.17
CA ALA A 176 -12.91 -13.31 1.48
C ALA A 176 -12.60 -14.75 1.87
N SER A 177 -11.75 -15.43 1.10
CA SER A 177 -11.38 -16.82 1.35
C SER A 177 -10.67 -16.99 2.71
N TYR A 178 -9.76 -16.09 3.07
CA TYR A 178 -9.06 -16.13 4.36
C TYR A 178 -10.01 -15.86 5.51
N PHE A 179 -10.87 -14.84 5.39
CA PHE A 179 -11.90 -14.56 6.39
C PHE A 179 -12.84 -15.74 6.62
N ILE A 180 -13.41 -16.32 5.55
CA ILE A 180 -14.36 -17.45 5.63
C ILE A 180 -13.73 -18.65 6.36
N ARG A 181 -12.49 -19.00 5.99
CA ARG A 181 -11.79 -20.12 6.64
C ARG A 181 -11.53 -19.84 8.12
N ALA A 182 -11.09 -18.64 8.46
CA ALA A 182 -10.79 -18.25 9.81
C ALA A 182 -12.07 -18.17 10.65
N PHE A 183 -13.15 -17.55 10.14
CA PHE A 183 -14.41 -17.43 10.84
C PHE A 183 -15.01 -18.78 11.19
N LYS A 184 -15.01 -19.74 10.23
CA LYS A 184 -15.44 -21.12 10.46
C LYS A 184 -14.55 -21.86 11.48
N LYS A 185 -13.22 -21.69 11.37
CA LYS A 185 -12.27 -22.31 12.32
C LYS A 185 -12.46 -21.81 13.74
N LEU A 186 -12.89 -20.57 13.91
CA LEU A 186 -13.22 -19.97 15.21
C LEU A 186 -14.64 -20.29 15.72
N GLY A 187 -15.39 -21.15 15.03
CA GLY A 187 -16.71 -21.63 15.43
C GLY A 187 -17.88 -20.81 14.88
N GLY A 188 -17.64 -19.86 13.99
CA GLY A 188 -18.70 -19.09 13.32
C GLY A 188 -19.29 -19.82 12.11
N GLU A 189 -20.53 -19.46 11.77
CA GLU A 189 -21.26 -19.95 10.60
C GLU A 189 -21.26 -18.91 9.49
N VAL A 190 -20.88 -19.29 8.25
CA VAL A 190 -21.02 -18.42 7.07
C VAL A 190 -22.35 -18.78 6.40
N VAL A 191 -23.38 -17.96 6.63
CA VAL A 191 -24.75 -18.18 6.16
C VAL A 191 -24.97 -17.75 4.71
N SER A 192 -24.11 -16.89 4.18
CA SER A 192 -24.18 -16.41 2.80
C SER A 192 -22.77 -16.08 2.29
N ASN A 193 -22.49 -16.41 1.03
CA ASN A 193 -21.23 -16.08 0.34
C ASN A 193 -21.57 -15.77 -1.12
N LEU A 194 -21.89 -14.50 -1.38
CA LEU A 194 -22.38 -14.01 -2.67
C LEU A 194 -21.36 -13.12 -3.37
N ASN A 195 -21.60 -12.85 -4.63
CA ASN A 195 -20.67 -12.19 -5.52
C ASN A 195 -21.31 -10.99 -6.21
N TYR A 196 -20.44 -10.07 -6.65
CA TYR A 196 -20.73 -9.01 -7.61
C TYR A 196 -19.52 -8.84 -8.54
N ASN A 197 -19.63 -8.01 -9.57
CA ASN A 197 -18.53 -7.67 -10.46
C ASN A 197 -18.10 -6.21 -10.25
N SER A 198 -16.81 -5.94 -10.45
CA SER A 198 -16.30 -4.57 -10.45
C SER A 198 -17.12 -3.68 -11.37
N GLY A 199 -17.53 -2.50 -10.87
CA GLY A 199 -18.35 -1.54 -11.59
C GLY A 199 -19.84 -1.72 -11.43
N ASP A 200 -20.33 -2.77 -10.78
CA ASP A 200 -21.75 -2.90 -10.43
C ASP A 200 -22.19 -1.72 -9.56
N GLN A 201 -23.41 -1.24 -9.79
CA GLN A 201 -23.99 -0.08 -9.09
C GLN A 201 -25.28 -0.42 -8.33
N ASP A 202 -25.91 -1.55 -8.62
CA ASP A 202 -27.13 -2.03 -7.96
C ASP A 202 -26.87 -3.38 -7.30
N PHE A 203 -26.94 -3.38 -5.97
CA PHE A 203 -26.76 -4.55 -5.12
C PHE A 203 -28.06 -4.97 -4.42
N SER A 204 -29.20 -4.38 -4.77
CA SER A 204 -30.47 -4.56 -4.06
C SER A 204 -30.91 -6.02 -3.99
N ALA A 205 -30.77 -6.77 -5.10
CA ALA A 205 -31.17 -8.16 -5.15
C ALA A 205 -30.31 -9.05 -4.25
N VAL A 206 -28.98 -8.90 -4.31
CA VAL A 206 -28.04 -9.70 -3.51
C VAL A 206 -28.14 -9.31 -2.02
N LEU A 207 -28.33 -8.04 -1.70
CA LEU A 207 -28.53 -7.58 -0.33
C LEU A 207 -29.83 -8.08 0.28
N THR A 208 -30.91 -8.14 -0.49
CA THR A 208 -32.20 -8.74 -0.06
C THR A 208 -32.01 -10.21 0.34
N GLN A 209 -31.27 -10.99 -0.45
CA GLN A 209 -30.91 -12.37 -0.12
C GLN A 209 -30.11 -12.47 1.18
N ILE A 210 -29.13 -11.57 1.38
CA ILE A 210 -28.31 -11.52 2.60
C ILE A 210 -29.17 -11.18 3.82
N ILE A 211 -30.02 -10.17 3.73
CA ILE A 211 -30.90 -9.74 4.81
C ILE A 211 -31.83 -10.88 5.27
N ALA A 212 -32.33 -11.66 4.34
CA ALA A 212 -33.20 -12.83 4.63
C ALA A 212 -32.47 -13.91 5.48
N GLN A 213 -31.13 -14.02 5.39
CA GLN A 213 -30.33 -14.96 6.18
C GLN A 213 -30.08 -14.49 7.63
N LYS A 214 -30.43 -13.26 7.97
CA LYS A 214 -30.26 -12.64 9.29
C LYS A 214 -28.84 -12.83 9.86
N PRO A 215 -27.77 -12.42 9.14
CA PRO A 215 -26.42 -12.49 9.67
C PRO A 215 -26.23 -11.49 10.80
N ASP A 216 -25.27 -11.76 11.71
CA ASP A 216 -24.79 -10.79 12.70
C ASP A 216 -23.90 -9.74 12.05
N ILE A 217 -23.09 -10.17 11.07
CA ILE A 217 -22.19 -9.31 10.30
C ILE A 217 -22.29 -9.55 8.79
N LEU A 218 -22.09 -8.48 8.02
CA LEU A 218 -21.78 -8.55 6.59
C LEU A 218 -20.31 -8.14 6.40
N PHE A 219 -19.49 -9.06 5.89
CA PHE A 219 -18.12 -8.76 5.49
C PHE A 219 -18.05 -8.46 3.99
N ILE A 220 -17.53 -7.28 3.65
CA ILE A 220 -17.37 -6.79 2.27
C ILE A 220 -15.88 -6.51 1.99
N PRO A 221 -15.08 -7.50 1.55
CA PRO A 221 -13.73 -7.28 1.04
C PRO A 221 -13.82 -6.58 -0.32
N SER A 222 -13.92 -5.27 -0.30
CA SER A 222 -14.19 -4.41 -1.47
C SER A 222 -13.21 -3.26 -1.52
N TYR A 223 -13.09 -2.64 -2.68
CA TYR A 223 -12.58 -1.28 -2.76
C TYR A 223 -13.66 -0.27 -2.32
N PHE A 224 -13.21 0.94 -2.01
CA PHE A 224 -14.04 1.96 -1.36
C PHE A 224 -15.31 2.31 -2.14
N ALA A 225 -15.27 2.38 -3.47
CA ALA A 225 -16.39 2.85 -4.28
C ALA A 225 -17.61 1.94 -4.17
N GLU A 226 -17.45 0.66 -4.54
CA GLU A 226 -18.54 -0.33 -4.47
C GLU A 226 -18.91 -0.63 -3.02
N GLY A 227 -17.91 -0.73 -2.12
CA GLY A 227 -18.15 -0.97 -0.70
C GLY A 227 -19.03 0.10 -0.06
N ALA A 228 -18.84 1.37 -0.41
CA ALA A 228 -19.65 2.48 0.07
C ALA A 228 -21.09 2.43 -0.49
N ILE A 229 -21.27 2.07 -1.77
CA ILE A 229 -22.59 1.89 -2.38
C ILE A 229 -23.32 0.70 -1.74
N ILE A 230 -22.64 -0.42 -1.52
CA ILE A 230 -23.19 -1.59 -0.81
C ILE A 230 -23.68 -1.20 0.59
N MET A 231 -22.89 -0.45 1.36
CA MET A 231 -23.32 0.04 2.68
C MET A 231 -24.56 0.88 2.59
N LYS A 232 -24.62 1.83 1.66
CA LYS A 232 -25.77 2.71 1.46
C LYS A 232 -27.01 1.92 1.14
N GLN A 233 -26.97 1.06 0.14
CA GLN A 233 -28.13 0.25 -0.28
C GLN A 233 -28.54 -0.75 0.82
N ALA A 234 -27.60 -1.34 1.57
CA ALA A 234 -27.93 -2.21 2.70
C ALA A 234 -28.74 -1.46 3.76
N ARG A 235 -28.37 -0.23 4.11
CA ARG A 235 -29.12 0.58 5.09
C ARG A 235 -30.45 1.06 4.55
N GLU A 236 -30.55 1.42 3.27
CA GLU A 236 -31.80 1.76 2.60
C GLU A 236 -32.83 0.58 2.60
N LEU A 237 -32.32 -0.65 2.47
CA LEU A 237 -33.11 -1.88 2.59
C LEU A 237 -33.45 -2.29 4.04
N GLY A 238 -33.01 -1.49 5.02
CA GLY A 238 -33.32 -1.71 6.44
C GLY A 238 -32.39 -2.69 7.15
N ALA A 239 -31.24 -3.05 6.55
CA ALA A 239 -30.24 -3.90 7.21
C ALA A 239 -29.71 -3.28 8.51
N LYS A 240 -29.69 -4.09 9.60
CA LYS A 240 -29.22 -3.67 10.93
C LYS A 240 -27.96 -4.38 11.39
N PHE A 241 -27.51 -5.39 10.65
CA PHE A 241 -26.27 -6.11 10.96
C PHE A 241 -25.04 -5.21 10.90
N GLN A 242 -23.99 -5.60 11.62
CA GLN A 242 -22.69 -4.94 11.54
C GLN A 242 -22.09 -5.12 10.14
N ILE A 243 -21.59 -4.04 9.54
CA ILE A 243 -20.85 -4.13 8.28
C ILE A 243 -19.36 -3.99 8.59
N MET A 244 -18.55 -4.86 8.00
CA MET A 244 -17.09 -4.89 8.13
C MET A 244 -16.43 -4.94 6.77
N GLY A 245 -15.28 -4.27 6.63
CA GLY A 245 -14.47 -4.25 5.41
C GLY A 245 -13.01 -4.56 5.65
N GLY A 246 -12.25 -4.64 4.58
CA GLY A 246 -10.79 -4.72 4.58
C GLY A 246 -10.13 -3.35 4.52
N ASP A 247 -8.80 -3.37 4.41
CA ASP A 247 -7.92 -2.19 4.35
C ASP A 247 -8.18 -1.27 3.15
N ALA A 248 -8.62 -1.81 2.01
CA ALA A 248 -8.97 -1.02 0.83
C ALA A 248 -10.19 -0.10 1.03
N MET A 249 -10.94 -0.30 2.13
CA MET A 249 -12.02 0.59 2.56
C MET A 249 -11.52 1.76 3.44
N ASP A 250 -10.24 1.77 3.83
CA ASP A 250 -9.62 2.88 4.55
C ASP A 250 -9.33 4.06 3.60
N ASN A 251 -10.41 4.72 3.21
CA ASN A 251 -10.41 5.81 2.24
C ASN A 251 -11.43 6.86 2.66
N PRO A 252 -11.11 8.17 2.67
CA PRO A 252 -12.06 9.23 2.98
C PRO A 252 -13.31 9.20 2.10
N GLU A 253 -13.18 8.81 0.83
CA GLU A 253 -14.32 8.69 -0.09
C GLU A 253 -15.34 7.62 0.33
N THR A 254 -14.93 6.63 1.13
CA THR A 254 -15.86 5.67 1.73
C THR A 254 -16.95 6.38 2.54
N ILE A 255 -16.56 7.37 3.34
CA ILE A 255 -17.49 8.17 4.15
C ILE A 255 -18.29 9.13 3.26
N THR A 256 -17.62 9.80 2.31
CA THR A 256 -18.27 10.74 1.38
C THR A 256 -19.39 10.08 0.59
N ILE A 257 -19.16 8.89 0.02
CA ILE A 257 -20.11 8.16 -0.82
C ILE A 257 -21.22 7.52 0.02
N ALA A 258 -20.87 6.84 1.10
CA ALA A 258 -21.85 6.14 1.94
C ALA A 258 -22.67 7.10 2.83
N GLY A 259 -22.14 8.28 3.16
CA GLY A 259 -22.78 9.25 4.02
C GLY A 259 -23.14 8.65 5.39
N LYS A 260 -24.38 8.84 5.85
CA LYS A 260 -24.87 8.29 7.13
C LYS A 260 -24.84 6.76 7.19
N ALA A 261 -24.83 6.06 6.05
CA ALA A 261 -24.77 4.61 6.00
C ALA A 261 -23.40 4.04 6.44
N ALA A 262 -22.36 4.88 6.44
CA ALA A 262 -21.05 4.51 6.97
C ALA A 262 -21.01 4.47 8.50
N GLU A 263 -22.00 5.03 9.20
CA GLU A 263 -21.99 5.07 10.66
C GLU A 263 -21.93 3.66 11.25
N GLY A 264 -20.97 3.43 12.16
CA GLY A 264 -20.70 2.13 12.76
C GLY A 264 -19.94 1.15 11.88
N PHE A 265 -19.57 1.50 10.64
CA PHE A 265 -18.75 0.66 9.77
C PHE A 265 -17.38 0.41 10.41
N LEU A 266 -16.91 -0.84 10.33
CA LEU A 266 -15.60 -1.27 10.82
C LEU A 266 -14.73 -1.74 9.66
N HIS A 267 -13.45 -1.36 9.65
CA HIS A 267 -12.51 -1.90 8.67
C HIS A 267 -11.11 -2.03 9.26
N THR A 268 -10.30 -2.84 8.62
CA THR A 268 -8.88 -2.96 8.97
C THR A 268 -8.08 -1.80 8.40
N THR A 269 -6.94 -1.52 9.05
CA THR A 269 -5.94 -0.55 8.61
C THR A 269 -4.55 -0.97 9.10
N LEU A 270 -3.51 -0.25 8.71
CA LEU A 270 -2.23 -0.23 9.43
C LEU A 270 -2.41 0.53 10.75
N PRO A 271 -1.55 0.29 11.76
CA PRO A 271 -1.57 1.06 13.01
C PRO A 271 -1.05 2.51 12.78
N TYR A 272 -1.84 3.26 12.02
CA TYR A 272 -1.64 4.66 11.74
C TYR A 272 -2.99 5.38 11.65
N SER A 273 -3.18 6.36 12.51
CA SER A 273 -4.28 7.33 12.45
C SER A 273 -3.86 8.56 13.26
N GLU A 274 -4.34 9.74 12.87
CA GLU A 274 -4.02 10.99 13.58
C GLU A 274 -4.61 11.05 14.99
N ASP A 275 -5.65 10.27 15.26
CA ASP A 275 -6.30 10.15 16.57
C ASP A 275 -5.76 8.99 17.41
N MET A 276 -4.72 8.28 16.93
CA MET A 276 -4.08 7.24 17.74
C MET A 276 -3.45 7.80 19.00
N PRO A 277 -3.75 7.22 20.18
CA PRO A 277 -2.99 7.54 21.37
C PRO A 277 -1.53 7.09 21.17
N ASN A 278 -0.57 7.96 21.51
CA ASN A 278 0.87 7.65 21.46
C ASN A 278 1.43 7.40 20.05
N MET A 279 1.09 8.24 19.10
CA MET A 279 1.73 8.23 17.78
C MET A 279 3.25 8.19 17.90
N SER A 280 3.90 7.34 17.11
CA SER A 280 5.36 7.28 17.02
C SER A 280 5.95 8.62 16.50
N VAL A 281 7.21 8.91 16.82
CA VAL A 281 7.89 10.10 16.29
C VAL A 281 7.84 10.10 14.75
N ALA A 282 8.06 8.97 14.11
CA ALA A 282 7.99 8.84 12.65
C ALA A 282 6.58 9.14 12.09
N ALA A 283 5.52 8.75 12.82
CA ALA A 283 4.15 9.09 12.45
C ALA A 283 3.87 10.60 12.57
N GLN A 284 4.33 11.21 13.66
CA GLN A 284 4.18 12.66 13.88
C GLN A 284 4.92 13.48 12.82
N GLU A 285 6.15 13.10 12.50
CA GLU A 285 6.95 13.74 11.45
C GLU A 285 6.26 13.63 10.08
N PHE A 286 5.85 12.42 9.69
CA PHE A 286 5.12 12.20 8.43
C PHE A 286 3.85 13.05 8.36
N THR A 287 3.04 13.04 9.42
CA THR A 287 1.78 13.80 9.48
C THR A 287 2.04 15.32 9.34
N ALA A 288 3.05 15.85 10.03
CA ALA A 288 3.41 17.26 9.94
C ALA A 288 3.90 17.64 8.53
N GLU A 289 4.75 16.82 7.93
CA GLU A 289 5.24 17.01 6.55
C GLU A 289 4.10 16.91 5.53
N TRP A 290 3.18 15.96 5.71
CA TRP A 290 2.00 15.79 4.86
C TRP A 290 1.09 17.01 4.90
N LYS A 291 0.71 17.46 6.10
CA LYS A 291 -0.15 18.65 6.28
C LYS A 291 0.45 19.92 5.68
N LYS A 292 1.78 20.06 5.76
CA LYS A 292 2.49 21.17 5.12
C LYS A 292 2.45 21.09 3.60
N ALA A 293 2.56 19.89 3.03
CA ALA A 293 2.58 19.68 1.58
C ALA A 293 1.18 19.65 0.96
N TYR A 294 0.20 19.14 1.70
CA TYR A 294 -1.18 18.88 1.24
C TYR A 294 -2.20 19.32 2.31
N PRO A 295 -2.36 20.61 2.57
CA PRO A 295 -3.15 21.14 3.71
C PRO A 295 -4.64 20.72 3.65
N ASP A 296 -5.18 20.51 2.46
CA ASP A 296 -6.59 20.15 2.23
C ASP A 296 -6.84 18.64 2.14
N LYS A 297 -5.83 17.80 2.49
CA LYS A 297 -5.92 16.34 2.36
C LYS A 297 -5.44 15.66 3.63
N GLU A 298 -6.32 14.86 4.21
CA GLU A 298 -5.93 14.00 5.33
C GLU A 298 -5.03 12.85 4.86
N PRO A 299 -3.95 12.53 5.59
CA PRO A 299 -3.16 11.35 5.32
C PRO A 299 -3.93 10.09 5.73
N ASN A 300 -3.69 9.02 5.03
CA ASN A 300 -4.26 7.71 5.35
C ASN A 300 -3.27 6.57 5.06
N ILE A 301 -3.72 5.33 5.19
CA ILE A 301 -2.93 4.12 4.91
C ILE A 301 -2.20 4.20 3.55
N ASN A 302 -2.87 4.66 2.49
CA ASN A 302 -2.29 4.70 1.14
C ASN A 302 -1.15 5.70 1.04
N SER A 303 -1.33 6.90 1.60
CA SER A 303 -0.28 7.91 1.61
C SER A 303 0.96 7.46 2.39
N VAL A 304 0.75 6.79 3.53
CA VAL A 304 1.82 6.23 4.35
C VAL A 304 2.54 5.09 3.64
N LEU A 305 1.82 4.21 2.93
CA LEU A 305 2.42 3.10 2.19
C LEU A 305 3.22 3.58 0.98
N GLY A 306 2.74 4.59 0.26
CA GLY A 306 3.51 5.23 -0.80
C GLY A 306 4.82 5.82 -0.28
N TYR A 307 4.77 6.61 0.80
CA TYR A 307 5.93 7.16 1.48
C TYR A 307 6.90 6.06 1.92
N THR A 308 6.39 5.03 2.60
CA THR A 308 7.20 3.92 3.10
C THR A 308 7.89 3.15 1.99
N SER A 309 7.21 2.90 0.87
CA SER A 309 7.78 2.17 -0.27
C SER A 309 9.00 2.88 -0.88
N TYR A 310 8.94 4.19 -1.00
CA TYR A 310 10.10 4.98 -1.43
C TYR A 310 11.23 4.91 -0.41
N MET A 311 10.93 5.09 0.88
CA MET A 311 11.92 5.04 1.95
C MET A 311 12.59 3.67 2.07
N MET A 312 11.87 2.57 1.78
CA MET A 312 12.44 1.22 1.70
C MET A 312 13.51 1.13 0.62
N PHE A 313 13.27 1.68 -0.58
CA PHE A 313 14.27 1.72 -1.64
C PHE A 313 15.48 2.56 -1.25
N MET A 314 15.28 3.74 -0.67
CA MET A 314 16.39 4.58 -0.24
C MET A 314 17.25 3.86 0.79
N LYS A 315 16.63 3.22 1.79
CA LYS A 315 17.36 2.44 2.80
C LYS A 315 18.07 1.22 2.21
N ALA A 316 17.45 0.54 1.26
CA ALA A 316 18.08 -0.60 0.59
C ALA A 316 19.28 -0.20 -0.27
N ILE A 317 19.19 0.90 -1.01
CA ILE A 317 20.29 1.44 -1.82
C ILE A 317 21.44 1.91 -0.92
N GLU A 318 21.14 2.59 0.19
CA GLU A 318 22.12 2.98 1.19
C GLU A 318 22.86 1.76 1.76
N ASN A 319 22.12 0.77 2.24
CA ASN A 319 22.66 -0.46 2.81
C ASN A 319 23.48 -1.28 1.79
N ALA A 320 23.08 -1.26 0.52
CA ALA A 320 23.79 -1.93 -0.57
C ALA A 320 25.05 -1.17 -1.01
N GLY A 321 25.14 0.13 -0.71
CA GLY A 321 26.18 1.02 -1.26
C GLY A 321 26.20 1.05 -2.78
N SER A 322 25.06 0.75 -3.43
CA SER A 322 24.99 0.51 -4.88
C SER A 322 23.56 0.66 -5.40
N ALA A 323 23.41 1.08 -6.67
CA ALA A 323 22.15 1.08 -7.40
C ALA A 323 21.96 -0.19 -8.28
N ASP A 324 22.80 -1.21 -8.11
CA ASP A 324 22.65 -2.50 -8.80
C ASP A 324 21.40 -3.23 -8.31
N ARG A 325 20.61 -3.77 -9.26
CA ARG A 325 19.31 -4.41 -8.97
C ARG A 325 19.42 -5.60 -8.02
N GLU A 326 20.44 -6.45 -8.18
CA GLU A 326 20.62 -7.64 -7.35
C GLU A 326 21.03 -7.22 -5.92
N LYS A 327 21.92 -6.24 -5.78
CA LYS A 327 22.34 -5.73 -4.47
C LYS A 327 21.20 -5.05 -3.74
N ILE A 328 20.36 -4.28 -4.44
CA ILE A 328 19.14 -3.68 -3.88
C ILE A 328 18.18 -4.79 -3.40
N THR A 329 17.98 -5.84 -4.21
CA THR A 329 17.12 -6.99 -3.86
C THR A 329 17.58 -7.65 -2.56
N ILE A 330 18.89 -7.92 -2.43
CA ILE A 330 19.45 -8.51 -1.23
C ILE A 330 19.31 -7.57 -0.02
N ALA A 331 19.45 -6.26 -0.21
CA ALA A 331 19.28 -5.29 0.86
C ALA A 331 17.81 -5.16 1.30
N LEU A 332 16.85 -5.18 0.37
CA LEU A 332 15.40 -5.20 0.68
C LEU A 332 15.03 -6.43 1.50
N SER A 333 15.51 -7.63 1.14
CA SER A 333 15.21 -8.87 1.87
C SER A 333 15.77 -8.89 3.30
N LYS A 334 16.74 -8.04 3.59
CA LYS A 334 17.40 -7.92 4.91
C LYS A 334 16.92 -6.73 5.73
N LEU A 335 15.88 -6.01 5.28
CA LEU A 335 15.33 -4.90 6.07
C LEU A 335 14.82 -5.41 7.42
N LYS A 336 15.38 -4.87 8.48
CA LYS A 336 15.05 -5.21 9.87
C LYS A 336 14.93 -3.94 10.70
N ASP A 337 13.92 -3.93 11.59
CA ASP A 337 13.62 -2.81 12.49
C ASP A 337 13.56 -1.45 11.76
N PHE A 338 13.08 -1.49 10.51
CA PHE A 338 12.95 -0.32 9.66
C PHE A 338 11.82 0.57 10.18
N LYS A 339 12.14 1.82 10.51
CA LYS A 339 11.20 2.79 11.05
C LYS A 339 10.24 3.28 9.99
N THR A 340 8.95 3.17 10.26
CA THR A 340 7.86 3.64 9.41
C THR A 340 6.86 4.46 10.23
N PRO A 341 5.96 5.23 9.61
CA PRO A 341 4.90 5.92 10.34
C PRO A 341 3.96 4.98 11.11
N PHE A 342 3.84 3.71 10.71
CA PHE A 342 3.02 2.70 11.39
C PHE A 342 3.83 1.78 12.32
N GLY A 343 5.03 2.19 12.72
CA GLY A 343 5.90 1.45 13.63
C GLY A 343 7.12 0.84 12.93
N ASN A 344 7.84 -0.03 13.63
CA ASN A 344 8.99 -0.72 13.07
C ASN A 344 8.55 -1.93 12.28
N MET A 345 9.10 -2.11 11.09
CA MET A 345 8.84 -3.29 10.26
C MET A 345 10.11 -4.07 9.99
N SER A 346 9.97 -5.38 9.90
CA SER A 346 11.03 -6.29 9.46
C SER A 346 10.49 -7.19 8.37
N MET A 347 11.28 -7.39 7.33
CA MET A 347 10.93 -8.26 6.22
C MET A 347 11.05 -9.73 6.63
N ASP A 348 10.08 -10.55 6.31
CA ASP A 348 10.17 -12.00 6.48
C ASP A 348 10.83 -12.70 5.27
N GLU A 349 11.00 -14.00 5.36
CA GLU A 349 11.60 -14.84 4.30
C GLU A 349 10.78 -14.89 3.01
N ASN A 350 9.49 -14.53 3.07
CA ASN A 350 8.57 -14.48 1.94
C ASN A 350 8.36 -13.06 1.41
N HIS A 351 9.23 -12.13 1.80
CA HIS A 351 9.21 -10.71 1.40
C HIS A 351 7.97 -9.93 1.86
N ASN A 352 7.39 -10.35 3.00
CA ASN A 352 6.26 -9.68 3.63
C ASN A 352 6.71 -9.06 4.96
N PRO A 353 6.34 -7.81 5.24
CA PRO A 353 6.60 -7.23 6.54
C PRO A 353 5.60 -7.74 7.59
N LYS A 354 6.07 -7.97 8.81
CA LYS A 354 5.22 -8.25 9.96
C LYS A 354 4.71 -6.94 10.52
N ILE A 355 3.45 -6.65 10.30
CA ILE A 355 2.78 -5.41 10.71
C ILE A 355 1.50 -5.78 11.45
N PRO A 356 1.21 -5.19 12.63
CA PRO A 356 -0.07 -5.36 13.31
C PRO A 356 -1.24 -4.88 12.45
N ILE A 357 -2.44 -5.37 12.77
CA ILE A 357 -3.69 -4.95 12.11
C ILE A 357 -4.40 -4.00 13.06
N GLY A 358 -4.65 -2.78 12.62
CA GLY A 358 -5.52 -1.83 13.29
C GLY A 358 -6.98 -2.01 12.89
N ILE A 359 -7.89 -1.63 13.76
CA ILE A 359 -9.32 -1.51 13.47
C ILE A 359 -9.73 -0.05 13.54
N ILE A 360 -10.37 0.42 12.50
CA ILE A 360 -11.07 1.72 12.44
C ILE A 360 -12.57 1.48 12.54
N LYS A 361 -13.24 2.36 13.26
CA LYS A 361 -14.69 2.52 13.24
C LYS A 361 -15.04 3.88 12.67
N ILE A 362 -16.05 3.94 11.83
CA ILE A 362 -16.64 5.22 11.46
C ILE A 362 -17.64 5.61 12.54
N GLN A 363 -17.40 6.76 13.16
CA GLN A 363 -18.21 7.30 14.25
C GLN A 363 -18.37 8.80 14.08
N ASP A 364 -19.59 9.28 14.12
CA ASP A 364 -19.94 10.71 13.88
C ASP A 364 -19.35 11.24 12.57
N GLY A 365 -19.36 10.38 11.52
CA GLY A 365 -18.79 10.68 10.21
C GLY A 365 -17.26 10.80 10.17
N LYS A 366 -16.56 10.34 11.20
CA LYS A 366 -15.09 10.37 11.30
C LYS A 366 -14.51 8.97 11.44
N ARG A 367 -13.28 8.84 11.02
CA ARG A 367 -12.46 7.64 11.28
C ARG A 367 -11.96 7.70 12.71
N VAL A 368 -12.23 6.66 13.50
CA VAL A 368 -11.77 6.52 14.88
C VAL A 368 -10.97 5.23 14.99
N TYR A 369 -9.71 5.33 15.38
CA TYR A 369 -8.86 4.18 15.64
C TYR A 369 -9.28 3.53 16.96
N LEU A 370 -9.60 2.22 16.92
CA LEU A 370 -10.05 1.50 18.11
C LEU A 370 -8.89 0.77 18.80
N GLU A 371 -8.32 -0.20 18.13
CA GLU A 371 -7.31 -1.08 18.70
C GLU A 371 -6.50 -1.84 17.66
N GLU A 372 -5.41 -2.47 18.09
CA GLU A 372 -4.69 -3.47 17.31
C GLU A 372 -5.26 -4.86 17.60
N VAL A 373 -5.51 -5.63 16.53
CA VAL A 373 -5.97 -7.01 16.63
C VAL A 373 -4.80 -7.96 16.47
N LYS A 374 -4.70 -8.89 17.43
CA LYS A 374 -3.81 -10.05 17.31
C LYS A 374 -4.61 -11.20 16.72
N PRO A 375 -4.28 -11.67 15.50
CA PRO A 375 -4.90 -12.86 14.95
C PRO A 375 -4.81 -14.05 15.87
N ALA A 376 -5.86 -14.87 15.93
CA ALA A 376 -5.98 -15.98 16.88
C ALA A 376 -5.01 -17.15 16.57
N PHE A 377 -4.47 -17.20 15.32
CA PHE A 377 -3.49 -18.21 14.87
C PHE A 377 -2.73 -17.73 13.63
#